data_7569d2adda1ecd9416e572eac8570eac
#
_entry.id   7569d2adda1ecd9416e572eac8570eac
#
_cell.length_a   1.000
_cell.length_b   1.000
_cell.length_c   1.000
_cell.angle_alpha   90.00
_cell.angle_beta   90.00
_cell.angle_gamma   90.00
#
_symmetry.space_group_name_H-M   'P 1'
#
loop_
_entity.id
_entity.type
_entity.pdbx_description
1 polymer ?
#
loop_
_entity_poly.entity_id
_entity_poly.type
_entity_poly.pdbx_seq_one_letter_code
_entity_poly.pdbx_strand_id
1 'polypeptide(L)'
;MTFDLQYTDPKSNARAGLITTDHGQIETPIFMPVGTLGTVKGVHLHELKEDIKAQIILGNTYHLYLRPGLDIIERAGGLHKFNGFDRPMLTDSGGFQVFSLSGIRSEERRVG
;
A
#
# COMPACT_ATOMS: atom_id res chain seq x y z
N MET A 1 1.63 -6.25 -13.64
CA MET A 1 0.95 -6.95 -12.52
C MET A 1 0.03 -8.01 -13.07
N THR A 2 0.08 -9.21 -12.53
CA THR A 2 -0.76 -10.33 -12.97
C THR A 2 -1.40 -11.00 -11.77
N PHE A 3 -2.51 -11.67 -12.00
CA PHE A 3 -3.20 -12.48 -11.00
C PHE A 3 -3.40 -13.88 -11.54
N ASP A 4 -3.06 -14.89 -10.73
CA ASP A 4 -3.24 -16.29 -11.08
C ASP A 4 -4.12 -16.96 -10.02
N LEU A 5 -5.30 -17.43 -10.43
CA LEU A 5 -6.20 -18.18 -9.56
C LEU A 5 -5.68 -19.61 -9.46
N GLN A 6 -5.22 -20.01 -8.28
CA GLN A 6 -4.55 -21.31 -8.09
C GLN A 6 -5.45 -22.39 -7.57
N TYR A 7 -6.45 -22.03 -6.77
CA TYR A 7 -7.32 -23.02 -6.15
C TYR A 7 -8.69 -22.41 -5.84
N THR A 8 -9.73 -23.20 -6.08
CA THR A 8 -11.10 -22.87 -5.70
C THR A 8 -11.65 -24.01 -4.85
N ASP A 9 -12.17 -23.69 -3.67
CA ASP A 9 -12.74 -24.69 -2.79
C ASP A 9 -14.06 -25.22 -3.37
N PRO A 10 -14.22 -26.57 -3.49
CA PRO A 10 -15.45 -27.12 -4.07
C PRO A 10 -16.68 -26.97 -3.19
N LYS A 11 -16.51 -26.66 -1.89
CA LYS A 11 -17.61 -26.61 -0.93
C LYS A 11 -17.95 -25.21 -0.43
N SER A 12 -17.22 -24.20 -0.89
CA SER A 12 -17.43 -22.81 -0.45
C SER A 12 -17.00 -21.88 -1.58
N ASN A 13 -17.09 -20.56 -1.32
CA ASN A 13 -16.61 -19.55 -2.26
C ASN A 13 -15.14 -19.18 -2.02
N ALA A 14 -14.45 -19.92 -1.16
CA ALA A 14 -13.05 -19.67 -0.86
C ALA A 14 -12.16 -19.95 -2.06
N ARG A 15 -11.18 -19.09 -2.27
CA ARG A 15 -10.23 -19.20 -3.38
C ARG A 15 -8.85 -18.81 -2.91
N ALA A 16 -7.83 -19.40 -3.54
CA ALA A 16 -6.43 -19.01 -3.32
C ALA A 16 -5.83 -18.57 -4.64
N GLY A 17 -5.07 -17.51 -4.62
CA GLY A 17 -4.45 -16.96 -5.81
C GLY A 17 -3.09 -16.37 -5.54
N LEU A 18 -2.44 -15.93 -6.61
CA LEU A 18 -1.12 -15.31 -6.55
C LEU A 18 -1.12 -14.04 -7.38
N ILE A 19 -0.76 -12.92 -6.75
CA ILE A 19 -0.55 -11.67 -7.45
C ILE A 19 0.95 -11.49 -7.65
N THR A 20 1.36 -11.21 -8.86
CA THR A 20 2.76 -10.93 -9.19
C THR A 20 2.91 -9.46 -9.54
N THR A 21 3.81 -8.76 -8.84
CA THR A 21 4.11 -7.36 -9.06
C THR A 21 5.61 -7.17 -9.30
N ASP A 22 6.00 -5.96 -9.65
CA ASP A 22 7.42 -5.62 -9.84
C ASP A 22 8.24 -5.76 -8.56
N HIS A 23 7.59 -5.70 -7.39
CA HIS A 23 8.26 -5.77 -6.10
C HIS A 23 8.10 -7.11 -5.40
N GLY A 24 7.47 -8.08 -6.02
CA GLY A 24 7.33 -9.41 -5.47
C GLY A 24 5.94 -10.00 -5.65
N GLN A 25 5.75 -11.16 -5.06
CA GLN A 25 4.52 -11.92 -5.15
C GLN A 25 3.72 -11.83 -3.86
N ILE A 26 2.40 -11.89 -4.00
CA ILE A 26 1.46 -11.82 -2.89
C ILE A 26 0.55 -13.03 -2.97
N GLU A 27 0.59 -13.87 -1.96
CA GLU A 27 -0.30 -15.02 -1.84
C GLU A 27 -1.63 -14.57 -1.27
N THR A 28 -2.73 -14.85 -1.96
CA THR A 28 -4.06 -14.45 -1.50
C THR A 28 -4.89 -15.64 -1.08
N PRO A 29 -5.80 -15.52 -0.11
CA PRO A 29 -6.07 -14.30 0.69
C PRO A 29 -4.96 -14.00 1.68
N ILE A 30 -4.77 -12.72 2.00
CA ILE A 30 -3.74 -12.29 2.94
C ILE A 30 -4.18 -11.03 3.65
N PHE A 31 -3.72 -10.87 4.90
CA PHE A 31 -3.92 -9.65 5.66
C PHE A 31 -2.94 -8.58 5.18
N MET A 32 -3.44 -7.38 4.98
CA MET A 32 -2.64 -6.24 4.53
C MET A 32 -2.53 -5.23 5.67
N PRO A 33 -1.36 -5.16 6.35
CA PRO A 33 -1.17 -4.17 7.40
C PRO A 33 -1.30 -2.74 6.86
N VAL A 34 -1.89 -1.86 7.67
CA VAL A 34 -2.08 -0.47 7.28
C VAL A 34 -0.84 0.34 7.62
N GLY A 35 -0.23 0.93 6.60
CA GLY A 35 0.93 1.81 6.73
C GLY A 35 0.63 3.17 6.12
N THR A 36 -0.23 3.96 6.74
CA THR A 36 -0.77 5.21 6.20
C THR A 36 0.30 6.15 5.66
N LEU A 37 1.39 6.32 6.40
CA LEU A 37 2.51 7.19 6.00
C LEU A 37 3.73 6.39 5.52
N GLY A 38 3.50 5.20 4.95
CA GLY A 38 4.56 4.31 4.53
C GLY A 38 5.18 3.50 5.65
N THR A 39 4.63 3.60 6.86
CA THR A 39 5.04 2.83 8.02
C THR A 39 3.82 2.29 8.74
N VAL A 40 3.97 1.11 9.35
CA VAL A 40 2.96 0.56 10.26
C VAL A 40 3.26 1.13 11.64
N LYS A 41 2.32 1.89 12.18
CA LYS A 41 2.51 2.65 13.41
C LYS A 41 2.89 1.73 14.57
N GLY A 42 4.02 2.05 15.23
CA GLY A 42 4.50 1.29 16.37
C GLY A 42 5.23 0.00 16.03
N VAL A 43 5.44 -0.30 14.75
CA VAL A 43 6.11 -1.53 14.30
C VAL A 43 7.33 -1.16 13.47
N HIS A 44 8.50 -1.69 13.83
CA HIS A 44 9.70 -1.47 13.04
C HIS A 44 9.61 -2.22 11.71
N LEU A 45 10.27 -1.69 10.70
CA LEU A 45 10.25 -2.28 9.37
C LEU A 45 10.77 -3.71 9.34
N HIS A 46 11.84 -4.00 10.08
CA HIS A 46 12.39 -5.34 10.14
C HIS A 46 11.44 -6.34 10.81
N GLU A 47 10.66 -5.89 11.79
CA GLU A 47 9.63 -6.72 12.41
C GLU A 47 8.52 -7.05 11.43
N LEU A 48 8.13 -6.06 10.62
CA LEU A 48 7.11 -6.22 9.61
C LEU A 48 7.52 -7.25 8.55
N LYS A 49 8.79 -7.23 8.15
CA LYS A 49 9.32 -8.14 7.13
C LYS A 49 9.64 -9.51 7.66
N GLU A 50 10.30 -9.60 8.82
CA GLU A 50 10.90 -10.84 9.31
C GLU A 50 9.99 -11.58 10.29
N ASP A 51 9.33 -10.87 11.18
CA ASP A 51 8.49 -11.48 12.20
C ASP A 51 7.05 -11.65 11.74
N ILE A 52 6.45 -10.58 11.21
CA ILE A 52 5.08 -10.60 10.70
C ILE A 52 5.03 -11.20 9.31
N LYS A 53 6.12 -11.04 8.52
CA LYS A 53 6.23 -11.53 7.15
C LYS A 53 5.16 -10.96 6.24
N ALA A 54 4.90 -9.67 6.40
CA ALA A 54 3.93 -8.97 5.55
C ALA A 54 4.38 -9.02 4.09
N GLN A 55 3.50 -9.46 3.21
CA GLN A 55 3.79 -9.52 1.78
C GLN A 55 3.40 -8.23 1.07
N ILE A 56 2.50 -7.47 1.66
CA ILE A 56 2.01 -6.21 1.12
C ILE A 56 1.55 -5.34 2.27
N ILE A 57 1.76 -4.03 2.14
CA ILE A 57 1.21 -3.05 3.08
C ILE A 57 0.38 -2.01 2.31
N LEU A 58 -0.53 -1.37 3.02
CA LEU A 58 -1.40 -0.33 2.46
C LEU A 58 -0.87 1.04 2.86
N GLY A 59 -0.57 1.88 1.86
CA GLY A 59 -0.27 3.28 2.07
C GLY A 59 -1.47 4.15 1.69
N ASN A 60 -1.54 5.36 2.19
CA ASN A 60 -2.61 6.30 1.85
C ASN A 60 -2.04 7.45 1.02
N THR A 61 -2.49 7.53 -0.22
CA THR A 61 -2.00 8.52 -1.18
C THR A 61 -2.21 9.96 -0.69
N TYR A 62 -3.39 10.26 -0.17
CA TYR A 62 -3.70 11.61 0.30
C TYR A 62 -2.80 12.01 1.47
N HIS A 63 -2.63 11.13 2.46
CA HIS A 63 -1.77 11.42 3.60
C HIS A 63 -0.30 11.56 3.20
N LEU A 64 0.19 10.73 2.27
CA LEU A 64 1.56 10.83 1.79
C LEU A 64 1.79 12.10 0.98
N TYR A 65 0.79 12.55 0.25
CA TYR A 65 0.85 13.83 -0.46
C TYR A 65 1.00 15.01 0.50
N LEU A 66 0.27 14.98 1.61
CA LEU A 66 0.35 16.04 2.62
C LEU A 66 1.66 15.98 3.41
N ARG A 67 2.13 14.79 3.71
CA ARG A 67 3.33 14.60 4.54
C ARG A 67 4.00 13.25 4.21
N PRO A 68 5.21 13.23 3.71
CA PRO A 68 6.16 14.34 3.56
C PRO A 68 5.96 15.15 2.30
N GLY A 69 5.08 14.75 1.38
CA GLY A 69 4.84 15.40 0.11
C GLY A 69 5.57 14.71 -1.04
N LEU A 70 5.10 14.95 -2.26
CA LEU A 70 5.61 14.30 -3.45
C LEU A 70 7.08 14.59 -3.73
N ASP A 71 7.52 15.82 -3.45
CA ASP A 71 8.91 16.24 -3.64
C ASP A 71 9.89 15.34 -2.89
N ILE A 72 9.60 15.10 -1.62
CA ILE A 72 10.48 14.30 -0.76
C ILE A 72 10.50 12.86 -1.24
N ILE A 73 9.32 12.30 -1.55
CA ILE A 73 9.23 10.91 -2.02
C ILE A 73 9.96 10.73 -3.35
N GLU A 74 9.81 11.69 -4.26
CA GLU A 74 10.49 11.64 -5.54
C GLU A 74 11.99 11.73 -5.39
N ARG A 75 12.48 12.64 -4.55
CA ARG A 75 13.92 12.76 -4.27
C ARG A 75 14.51 11.52 -3.62
N ALA A 76 13.71 10.81 -2.83
CA ALA A 76 14.14 9.55 -2.24
C ALA A 76 14.21 8.41 -3.25
N GLY A 77 13.65 8.58 -4.45
CA GLY A 77 13.65 7.56 -5.49
C GLY A 77 12.38 6.74 -5.53
N GLY A 78 11.29 7.25 -4.99
CA GLY A 78 10.00 6.59 -4.95
C GLY A 78 9.64 6.09 -3.56
N LEU A 79 8.43 5.58 -3.43
CA LEU A 79 7.87 5.22 -2.13
C LEU A 79 8.64 4.07 -1.46
N HIS A 80 9.02 3.05 -2.23
CA HIS A 80 9.76 1.90 -1.68
C HIS A 80 11.13 2.31 -1.14
N LYS A 81 11.82 3.21 -1.81
CA LYS A 81 13.09 3.72 -1.33
C LYS A 81 12.93 4.68 -0.18
N PHE A 82 11.84 5.44 -0.18
CA PHE A 82 11.55 6.37 0.90
C PHE A 82 11.34 5.66 2.24
N ASN A 83 10.52 4.60 2.25
CA ASN A 83 10.22 3.90 3.49
C ASN A 83 11.12 2.68 3.75
N GLY A 84 11.87 2.23 2.76
CA GLY A 84 12.74 1.07 2.90
C GLY A 84 12.03 -0.28 2.86
N PHE A 85 10.75 -0.30 2.51
CA PHE A 85 10.00 -1.56 2.37
C PHE A 85 10.08 -2.01 0.92
N ASP A 86 10.78 -3.11 0.67
CA ASP A 86 11.08 -3.57 -0.69
C ASP A 86 10.01 -4.51 -1.28
N ARG A 87 8.95 -4.77 -0.54
CA ARG A 87 7.85 -5.64 -0.98
C ARG A 87 6.70 -4.81 -1.55
N PRO A 88 5.70 -5.46 -2.14
CA PRO A 88 4.57 -4.74 -2.72
C PRO A 88 3.86 -3.80 -1.76
N MET A 89 3.41 -2.67 -2.27
CA MET A 89 2.59 -1.71 -1.54
C MET A 89 1.38 -1.34 -2.38
N LEU A 90 0.21 -1.34 -1.73
CA LEU A 90 -0.99 -0.79 -2.33
C LEU A 90 -1.16 0.64 -1.80
N THR A 91 -1.27 1.59 -2.71
CA THR A 91 -1.62 2.97 -2.33
C THR A 91 -3.04 3.21 -2.79
N ASP A 92 -3.91 3.55 -1.84
CA ASP A 92 -5.29 3.87 -2.20
C ASP A 92 -5.36 5.25 -2.87
N SER A 93 -6.48 5.51 -3.55
CA SER A 93 -6.64 6.77 -4.26
C SER A 93 -6.84 7.96 -3.33
N GLY A 94 -7.24 7.72 -2.08
CA GLY A 94 -7.62 8.78 -1.17
C GLY A 94 -8.85 9.55 -1.61
N GLY A 95 -9.64 8.98 -2.53
CA GLY A 95 -10.76 9.69 -3.16
C GLY A 95 -11.76 10.26 -2.18
N PHE A 96 -12.09 9.50 -1.13
CA PHE A 96 -13.03 9.97 -0.12
C PHE A 96 -12.45 11.18 0.64
N GLN A 97 -11.20 11.11 1.08
CA GLN A 97 -10.57 12.19 1.81
C GLN A 97 -10.43 13.45 0.95
N VAL A 98 -10.02 13.28 -0.30
CA VAL A 98 -9.90 14.39 -1.24
C VAL A 98 -11.26 15.05 -1.45
N PHE A 99 -12.30 14.27 -1.67
CA PHE A 99 -13.65 14.76 -1.90
C PHE A 99 -14.20 15.47 -0.66
N SER A 100 -14.09 14.83 0.51
CA SER A 100 -14.68 15.38 1.74
C SER A 100 -14.00 16.65 2.21
N LEU A 101 -12.71 16.83 1.89
CA LEU A 101 -11.94 18.00 2.31
C LEU A 101 -11.78 19.06 1.22
N SER A 102 -12.32 18.84 0.04
CA SER A 102 -12.10 19.70 -1.11
C SER A 102 -12.60 21.13 -0.89
N GLY A 103 -13.63 21.32 -0.08
CA GLY A 103 -14.15 22.64 0.25
C GLY A 103 -13.24 23.44 1.19
N ILE A 104 -12.32 22.76 1.87
CA ILE A 104 -11.42 23.37 2.85
C ILE A 104 -10.03 23.55 2.23
N ARG A 105 -9.61 22.61 1.38
CA ARG A 105 -8.26 22.54 0.84
C ARG A 105 -8.29 22.43 -0.68
N SER A 106 -8.65 23.51 -1.31
CA SER A 106 -8.86 23.51 -2.75
C SER A 106 -7.62 23.16 -3.55
N GLU A 107 -6.43 23.45 -3.06
CA GLU A 107 -5.20 23.12 -3.75
C GLU A 107 -4.89 21.63 -3.76
N GLU A 108 -5.35 20.89 -2.77
CA GLU A 108 -5.13 19.44 -2.73
C GLU A 108 -5.99 18.69 -3.74
N ARG A 109 -6.97 19.31 -4.34
CA ARG A 109 -7.75 18.70 -5.40
C ARG A 109 -6.91 18.34 -6.61
N ARG A 110 -5.73 18.93 -6.74
CA ARG A 110 -4.82 18.71 -7.87
C ARG A 110 -3.98 17.47 -7.72
N VAL A 111 -4.09 16.81 -6.59
CA VAL A 111 -3.50 15.49 -6.41
C VAL A 111 -4.25 14.56 -7.33
N GLY A 112 -3.75 14.38 -8.46
CA GLY A 112 -4.40 13.61 -9.49
C GLY A 112 -4.13 12.15 -9.43
#